data_27005f2b1d3a51e6334d98c7fc0666e3
#
_entry.id   27005f2b1d3a51e6334d98c7fc0666e3
#
_cell.length_a   1.000
_cell.length_b   1.000
_cell.length_c   1.000
_cell.angle_alpha   90.00
_cell.angle_beta   90.00
_cell.angle_gamma   90.00
#
_symmetry.space_group_name_H-M   'P 1'
#
loop_
_entity.id
_entity.type
_entity.pdbx_description
1 polymer ?
#
loop_
_entity_poly.entity_id
_entity_poly.type
_entity_poly.pdbx_seq_one_letter_code
_entity_poly.pdbx_strand_id
1 'polypeptide(L)'
;MKAFVDACIAEELKLEKALFQLRTRHRVALMHYAPCRQTLEGEPLEIFPFLGATRLSGPLDQLRPNIAIHGHAHRGALRGATRGGVPVVNVALPVLRKLEKPLGYLTLDV
;
A
#
# COMPACT_ATOMS: atom_id res chain seq x y z
N MET A 1 -6.72 -0.78 19.76
CA MET A 1 -6.38 -1.81 18.74
C MET A 1 -7.60 -2.32 17.98
N LYS A 2 -8.70 -2.61 18.68
CA LYS A 2 -9.93 -3.08 18.02
C LYS A 2 -10.45 -2.09 16.97
N ALA A 3 -10.49 -0.80 17.30
CA ALA A 3 -10.96 0.22 16.36
C ALA A 3 -10.09 0.28 15.08
N PHE A 4 -8.78 0.06 15.23
CA PHE A 4 -7.88 0.02 14.08
C PHE A 4 -8.13 -1.22 13.23
N VAL A 5 -8.31 -2.39 13.86
CA VAL A 5 -8.63 -3.63 13.15
C VAL A 5 -9.94 -3.48 12.38
N ASP A 6 -10.96 -2.90 13.02
CA ASP A 6 -12.25 -2.65 12.37
C ASP A 6 -12.09 -1.72 11.15
N ALA A 7 -11.25 -0.69 11.27
CA ALA A 7 -10.94 0.20 10.14
C ALA A 7 -10.26 -0.55 9.01
N CYS A 8 -9.32 -1.44 9.31
CA CYS A 8 -8.64 -2.26 8.30
C CYS A 8 -9.61 -3.20 7.58
N ILE A 9 -10.54 -3.81 8.30
CA ILE A 9 -11.56 -4.66 7.71
C ILE A 9 -12.46 -3.84 6.77
N ALA A 10 -12.86 -2.64 7.20
CA ALA A 10 -13.67 -1.75 6.36
C ALA A 10 -12.92 -1.36 5.08
N GLU A 11 -11.63 -1.06 5.18
CA GLU A 11 -10.81 -0.72 4.02
C GLU A 11 -10.64 -1.91 3.08
N GLU A 12 -10.47 -3.12 3.62
CA GLU A 12 -10.39 -4.35 2.82
C GLU A 12 -11.65 -4.53 1.97
N LEU A 13 -12.83 -4.37 2.58
CA LEU A 13 -14.10 -4.53 1.90
C LEU A 13 -14.31 -3.46 0.82
N LYS A 14 -13.94 -2.22 1.12
CA LYS A 14 -14.01 -1.12 0.14
C LYS A 14 -13.09 -1.38 -1.05
N LEU A 15 -11.87 -1.82 -0.78
CA LEU A 15 -10.89 -2.10 -1.81
C LEU A 15 -11.36 -3.23 -2.72
N GLU A 16 -11.83 -4.31 -2.14
CA GLU A 16 -12.35 -5.45 -2.89
C GLU A 16 -13.50 -5.04 -3.80
N LYS A 17 -14.47 -4.31 -3.24
CA LYS A 17 -15.63 -3.84 -4.01
C LYS A 17 -15.22 -2.91 -5.14
N ALA A 18 -14.34 -1.95 -4.86
CA ALA A 18 -13.90 -0.98 -5.85
C ALA A 18 -13.14 -1.65 -6.99
N LEU A 19 -12.20 -2.53 -6.68
CA LEU A 19 -11.43 -3.25 -7.71
C LEU A 19 -12.33 -4.17 -8.54
N PHE A 20 -13.26 -4.84 -7.90
CA PHE A 20 -14.18 -5.74 -8.58
C PHE A 20 -15.06 -5.02 -9.61
N GLN A 21 -15.42 -3.76 -9.33
CA GLN A 21 -16.27 -2.95 -10.20
C GLN A 21 -15.54 -2.32 -11.38
N LEU A 22 -14.21 -2.23 -11.34
CA LEU A 22 -13.45 -1.64 -12.44
C LEU A 22 -13.40 -2.56 -13.65
N ARG A 23 -13.56 -1.95 -14.82
CA ARG A 23 -13.55 -2.65 -16.12
C ARG A 23 -12.43 -2.15 -17.03
N THR A 24 -11.51 -1.36 -16.48
CA THR A 24 -10.40 -0.80 -17.25
C THR A 24 -9.26 -1.80 -17.39
N ARG A 25 -8.47 -1.63 -18.45
CA ARG A 25 -7.28 -2.47 -18.71
C ARG A 25 -6.23 -2.28 -17.61
N HIS A 26 -5.99 -1.04 -17.22
CA HIS A 26 -5.02 -0.71 -16.18
C HIS A 26 -5.77 -0.26 -14.93
N ARG A 27 -5.38 -0.80 -13.79
CA ARG A 27 -6.01 -0.49 -12.51
C ARG A 27 -4.93 -0.18 -11.48
N VAL A 28 -5.15 0.88 -10.71
CA VAL A 28 -4.26 1.31 -9.65
C VAL A 28 -5.04 1.30 -8.35
N ALA A 29 -4.51 0.63 -7.33
CA ALA A 29 -5.09 0.63 -6.00
C ALA A 29 -4.38 1.68 -5.15
N LEU A 30 -5.13 2.65 -4.64
CA LEU A 30 -4.60 3.70 -3.77
C LEU A 30 -5.16 3.49 -2.37
N MET A 31 -4.29 3.39 -1.38
CA MET A 31 -4.70 3.13 -0.01
C MET A 31 -3.83 3.90 0.99
N HIS A 32 -4.28 4.00 2.23
CA HIS A 32 -3.54 4.69 3.28
C HIS A 32 -2.53 3.76 3.94
N TYR A 33 -2.96 2.56 4.35
CA TYR A 33 -2.14 1.59 5.05
C TYR A 33 -1.36 0.71 4.08
N ALA A 34 -0.15 0.29 4.50
CA ALA A 34 0.66 -0.61 3.70
C ALA A 34 0.04 -2.01 3.64
N PRO A 35 -0.08 -2.61 2.45
CA PRO A 35 -0.61 -3.96 2.31
C PRO A 35 0.46 -5.05 2.48
N CYS A 36 1.73 -4.67 2.66
CA CYS A 36 2.83 -5.63 2.82
C CYS A 36 3.86 -5.09 3.81
N ARG A 37 4.71 -5.98 4.35
CA ARG A 37 5.74 -5.60 5.31
C ARG A 37 6.91 -4.88 4.68
N GLN A 38 7.22 -5.18 3.43
CA GLN A 38 8.42 -4.67 2.77
C GLN A 38 8.49 -3.15 2.75
N THR A 39 7.37 -2.48 2.49
CA THR A 39 7.34 -1.02 2.49
C THR A 39 7.29 -0.41 3.88
N LEU A 40 7.20 -1.23 4.93
CA LEU A 40 7.30 -0.79 6.32
C LEU A 40 8.71 -0.90 6.87
N GLU A 41 9.64 -1.55 6.18
CA GLU A 41 11.01 -1.71 6.64
C GLU A 41 11.68 -0.36 6.82
N GLY A 42 12.24 -0.12 8.00
CA GLY A 42 12.75 1.16 8.45
C GLY A 42 11.93 1.76 9.58
N GLU A 43 10.68 1.33 9.73
CA GLU A 43 9.83 1.75 10.84
C GLU A 43 10.09 0.87 12.07
N PRO A 44 9.88 1.40 13.30
CA PRO A 44 9.94 0.57 14.50
C PRO A 44 8.92 -0.58 14.43
N LEU A 45 9.33 -1.77 14.84
CA LEU A 45 8.45 -2.95 14.79
C LEU A 45 7.18 -2.78 15.60
N GLU A 46 7.25 -2.05 16.71
CA GLU A 46 6.12 -1.84 17.60
C GLU A 46 4.95 -1.13 16.94
N ILE A 47 5.23 -0.30 15.93
CA ILE A 47 4.16 0.46 15.26
C ILE A 47 3.72 -0.14 13.92
N PHE A 48 4.34 -1.25 13.48
CA PHE A 48 3.92 -1.93 12.25
C PHE A 48 2.41 -2.18 12.20
N PRO A 49 1.77 -2.68 13.29
CA PRO A 49 0.32 -2.94 13.26
C PRO A 49 -0.54 -1.71 13.00
N PHE A 50 0.01 -0.50 13.21
CA PHE A 50 -0.72 0.75 12.98
C PHE A 50 -0.41 1.39 11.64
N LEU A 51 0.61 0.90 10.94
CA LEU A 51 1.05 1.46 9.65
C LEU A 51 0.57 0.61 8.48
N GLY A 52 0.38 -0.67 8.69
CA GLY A 52 0.03 -1.59 7.64
C GLY A 52 -1.02 -2.60 8.07
N ALA A 53 -1.61 -3.23 7.08
CA ALA A 53 -2.58 -4.28 7.27
C ALA A 53 -2.37 -5.32 6.18
N THR A 54 -1.76 -6.45 6.53
CA THR A 54 -1.52 -7.54 5.58
C THR A 54 -2.83 -8.09 5.00
N ARG A 55 -3.94 -7.88 5.72
CA ARG A 55 -5.29 -8.19 5.26
C ARG A 55 -5.61 -7.52 3.91
N LEU A 56 -5.05 -6.33 3.66
CA LEU A 56 -5.26 -5.62 2.40
C LEU A 56 -4.62 -6.31 1.19
N SER A 57 -3.67 -7.22 1.41
CA SER A 57 -3.07 -7.98 0.32
C SER A 57 -4.04 -8.98 -0.30
N GLY A 58 -5.05 -9.43 0.44
CA GLY A 58 -6.04 -10.39 -0.06
C GLY A 58 -6.74 -9.92 -1.33
N PRO A 59 -7.46 -8.78 -1.28
CA PRO A 59 -8.09 -8.23 -2.49
C PRO A 59 -7.11 -7.92 -3.61
N LEU A 60 -5.91 -7.45 -3.28
CA LEU A 60 -4.89 -7.15 -4.27
C LEU A 60 -4.45 -8.41 -5.01
N ASP A 61 -4.20 -9.49 -4.27
CA ASP A 61 -3.74 -10.74 -4.88
C ASP A 61 -4.86 -11.44 -5.66
N GLN A 62 -6.10 -11.28 -5.21
CA GLN A 62 -7.26 -11.90 -5.87
C GLN A 62 -7.63 -11.15 -7.16
N LEU A 63 -7.68 -9.82 -7.12
CA LEU A 63 -8.17 -8.99 -8.22
C LEU A 63 -7.05 -8.39 -9.08
N ARG A 64 -5.80 -8.44 -8.61
CA ARG A 64 -4.56 -8.15 -9.34
C ARG A 64 -4.54 -6.83 -10.10
N PRO A 65 -4.61 -5.68 -9.41
CA PRO A 65 -4.35 -4.41 -10.06
C PRO A 65 -2.90 -4.35 -10.56
N ASN A 66 -2.60 -3.41 -11.43
CA ASN A 66 -1.24 -3.26 -11.95
C ASN A 66 -0.25 -2.85 -10.87
N ILE A 67 -0.71 -2.03 -9.92
CA ILE A 67 0.13 -1.52 -8.84
C ILE A 67 -0.75 -1.08 -7.67
N ALA A 68 -0.21 -1.19 -6.46
CA ALA A 68 -0.80 -0.66 -5.24
C ALA A 68 0.09 0.47 -4.71
N ILE A 69 -0.51 1.57 -4.33
CA ILE A 69 0.19 2.76 -3.84
C ILE A 69 -0.37 3.11 -2.46
N HIS A 70 0.53 3.37 -1.51
CA HIS A 70 0.13 3.80 -0.17
C HIS A 70 1.05 4.91 0.35
N GLY A 71 0.64 5.54 1.44
CA GLY A 71 1.44 6.52 2.15
C GLY A 71 1.67 6.10 3.60
N HIS A 72 1.61 7.05 4.50
CA HIS A 72 1.60 6.87 5.96
C HIS A 72 2.91 6.37 6.57
N ALA A 73 3.58 5.39 6.01
CA ALA A 73 4.82 4.83 6.56
C ALA A 73 6.02 5.73 6.22
N HIS A 74 6.21 6.79 7.01
CA HIS A 74 7.20 7.85 6.75
C HIS A 74 8.65 7.39 6.75
N ARG A 75 8.96 6.34 7.51
CA ARG A 75 10.31 5.75 7.58
C ARG A 75 10.41 4.45 6.80
N GLY A 76 9.37 4.11 6.07
CA GLY A 76 9.32 2.87 5.32
C GLY A 76 10.15 2.88 4.06
N ALA A 77 10.14 1.76 3.35
CA ALA A 77 10.85 1.60 2.09
C ALA A 77 9.94 1.95 0.91
N LEU A 78 10.56 2.40 -0.19
CA LEU A 78 9.83 2.85 -1.37
C LEU A 78 9.05 1.73 -2.05
N ARG A 79 9.64 0.55 -2.20
CA ARG A 79 9.08 -0.52 -3.02
C ARG A 79 8.96 -1.84 -2.28
N GLY A 80 7.92 -2.58 -2.64
CA GLY A 80 7.69 -3.93 -2.17
C GLY A 80 6.73 -4.64 -3.10
N ALA A 81 6.22 -5.76 -2.66
CA ALA A 81 5.21 -6.52 -3.39
C ALA A 81 4.34 -7.30 -2.41
N THR A 82 3.10 -7.57 -2.80
CA THR A 82 2.26 -8.49 -2.05
C THR A 82 2.77 -9.91 -2.21
N ARG A 83 2.26 -10.84 -1.40
CA ARG A 83 2.63 -12.26 -1.49
C ARG A 83 2.36 -12.81 -2.90
N GLY A 84 1.28 -12.38 -3.54
CA GLY A 84 0.92 -12.79 -4.90
C GLY A 84 1.67 -12.05 -6.00
N GLY A 85 2.55 -11.11 -5.66
CA GLY A 85 3.41 -10.42 -6.62
C GLY A 85 2.88 -9.10 -7.15
N VAL A 86 1.82 -8.53 -6.57
CA VAL A 86 1.35 -7.20 -6.97
C VAL A 86 2.36 -6.15 -6.47
N PRO A 87 2.92 -5.30 -7.36
CA PRO A 87 3.87 -4.28 -6.94
C PRO A 87 3.24 -3.28 -5.96
N VAL A 88 3.99 -2.91 -4.93
CA VAL A 88 3.56 -1.94 -3.91
C VAL A 88 4.58 -0.81 -3.84
N VAL A 89 4.10 0.42 -3.84
CA VAL A 89 4.94 1.62 -3.73
C VAL A 89 4.46 2.49 -2.59
N ASN A 90 5.40 2.87 -1.72
CA ASN A 90 5.16 3.79 -0.61
C ASN A 90 5.54 5.20 -1.04
N VAL A 91 4.53 6.06 -1.20
CA VAL A 91 4.74 7.44 -1.65
C VAL A 91 4.61 8.47 -0.51
N ALA A 92 4.80 8.03 0.73
CA ALA A 92 4.86 8.97 1.85
C ALA A 92 5.95 10.01 1.56
N LEU A 93 5.65 11.28 1.81
CA LEU A 93 6.56 12.37 1.44
C LEU A 93 7.98 12.19 1.99
N PRO A 94 8.18 11.80 3.28
CA PRO A 94 9.54 11.58 3.78
C PRO A 94 10.29 10.47 3.03
N VAL A 95 9.60 9.47 2.51
CA VAL A 95 10.21 8.40 1.71
C VAL A 95 10.67 8.96 0.37
N LEU A 96 9.83 9.75 -0.29
CA LEU A 96 10.18 10.38 -1.58
C LEU A 96 11.35 11.35 -1.44
N ARG A 97 11.45 12.05 -0.31
CA ARG A 97 12.54 13.00 -0.06
C ARG A 97 13.91 12.36 0.09
N LYS A 98 13.96 11.04 0.32
CA LYS A 98 15.22 10.29 0.43
C LYS A 98 15.74 9.81 -0.92
N LEU A 99 14.99 10.02 -1.99
CA LEU A 99 15.41 9.61 -3.33
C LEU A 99 16.55 10.51 -3.83
N GLU A 100 17.33 10.00 -4.78
CA GLU A 100 18.46 10.71 -5.35
C GLU A 100 18.04 12.07 -5.92
N LYS A 101 16.84 12.15 -6.51
CA LYS A 101 16.25 13.40 -6.97
C LYS A 101 14.91 13.61 -6.24
N PRO A 102 14.94 14.20 -5.03
CA PRO A 102 13.75 14.27 -4.19
C PRO A 102 12.77 15.36 -4.67
N LEU A 103 11.91 15.01 -5.60
CA LEU A 103 10.95 15.93 -6.23
C LEU A 103 9.65 16.10 -5.43
N GLY A 104 9.44 15.31 -4.37
CA GLY A 104 8.18 15.32 -3.62
C GLY A 104 7.04 14.58 -4.33
N TYR A 105 7.32 13.96 -5.46
CA TYR A 105 6.40 13.09 -6.19
C TYR A 105 7.19 12.01 -6.93
N LEU A 106 6.47 11.01 -7.42
CA LEU A 106 7.05 9.89 -8.15
C LEU A 106 6.19 9.62 -9.40
N THR A 107 6.84 9.37 -10.51
CA THR A 107 6.16 8.95 -11.75
C THR A 107 6.28 7.45 -11.91
N LEU A 108 5.17 6.79 -12.18
CA LEU A 108 5.08 5.35 -12.33
C LEU A 108 4.42 5.00 -13.66
N ASP A 109 4.97 4.00 -14.34
CA ASP A 109 4.36 3.43 -15.55
C ASP A 109 3.49 2.23 -15.15
N VAL A 110 2.28 2.18 -15.67
CA VAL A 110 1.35 1.09 -15.39
C VAL A 110 0.76 0.49 -16.66
#